data_d150f2392d099c0c05e6ec53f7f3f07d
#
_entry.id   d150f2392d099c0c05e6ec53f7f3f07d
#
_cell.length_a   1.000
_cell.length_b   1.000
_cell.length_c   1.000
_cell.angle_alpha   90.00
_cell.angle_beta   90.00
_cell.angle_gamma   90.00
#
_symmetry.space_group_name_H-M   'P 1'
#
loop_
_entity.id
_entity.type
_entity.pdbx_description
1 polymer ?
#
loop_
_entity_poly.entity_id
_entity_poly.type
_entity_poly.pdbx_seq_one_letter_code
_entity_poly.pdbx_strand_id
1 'polypeptide(L)'
;MSAKRGLRIRGLRQRWLVNAVLPIVLVVIAIVTVYTLGVRRTYYSAMRSGLETRARVAADNFSSYGLKSYSEYFRYASITAETFEEKDRLELQFINVNGRVQVSSYGLTAGTQPGTSDVTEAVATGKPASFEGLDPQTGERILSVSAPLRFNGRVIGVLRYVTALHEADRSVLVSMAVAIGVALLCVGLAIFSNAIFINNVVEPVAVVSDAARRISAGSYGILIDNHYRDELGELVDNINDMSLKISQSEKIQQEFVSSVSHELRTPLTAINGWAETLAADPGVNLEQTQRGLNIIVKESRRLTTMVEELLDFTRMQDGRFTLRVEETDLLAELEDAIFTYREIFSREGIELRYECADDLPPIIADGERMKQVFCNVLDNAAKHGGSGKRIDVSVAAENGSMVIRVRDFGPGIPVEELPYVKQKFYKGSSKARGSGIGLAVCDEIMRLHNGTFDIANASGGGAVVTMTLPMEK
;
A
#
# COMPACT_ATOMS: atom_id res chain seq x y z
N MET A 1 34.74 17.24 -15.29
CA MET A 1 33.41 16.69 -15.01
C MET A 1 33.57 15.57 -13.97
N SER A 2 33.36 15.88 -12.70
CA SER A 2 33.54 14.94 -11.58
C SER A 2 32.28 14.12 -11.42
N ALA A 3 32.36 12.82 -11.65
CA ALA A 3 31.26 11.88 -11.46
C ALA A 3 30.95 11.75 -9.95
N LYS A 4 29.81 12.27 -9.52
CA LYS A 4 29.21 11.98 -8.21
C LYS A 4 28.92 10.46 -8.16
N ARG A 5 29.82 9.69 -7.55
CA ARG A 5 29.52 8.34 -7.07
C ARG A 5 28.55 8.44 -5.89
N GLY A 6 27.27 8.66 -6.18
CA GLY A 6 26.22 8.46 -5.20
C GLY A 6 26.20 6.97 -4.83
N LEU A 7 26.22 6.66 -3.55
CA LEU A 7 25.92 5.33 -3.03
C LEU A 7 24.60 4.86 -3.66
N ARG A 8 24.67 3.95 -4.64
CA ARG A 8 23.49 3.30 -5.24
C ARG A 8 22.93 2.33 -4.20
N ILE A 9 22.14 2.87 -3.31
CA ILE A 9 21.36 2.08 -2.34
C ILE A 9 20.28 1.34 -3.15
N ARG A 10 20.51 0.05 -3.38
CA ARG A 10 19.59 -0.83 -4.11
C ARG A 10 18.60 -1.44 -3.12
N GLY A 11 17.36 -0.98 -3.16
CA GLY A 11 16.22 -1.54 -2.44
C GLY A 11 15.49 -0.54 -1.53
N LEU A 12 14.20 -0.72 -1.39
CA LEU A 12 13.32 0.12 -0.57
C LEU A 12 13.77 0.10 0.90
N ARG A 13 14.15 -1.08 1.41
CA ARG A 13 14.64 -1.33 2.76
C ARG A 13 15.87 -0.49 3.13
N GLN A 14 16.91 -0.47 2.26
CA GLN A 14 18.13 0.29 2.53
C GLN A 14 17.91 1.80 2.43
N ARG A 15 17.10 2.25 1.47
CA ARG A 15 16.76 3.68 1.34
C ARG A 15 16.00 4.18 2.55
N TRP A 16 15.04 3.41 3.03
CA TRP A 16 14.28 3.75 4.21
C TRP A 16 15.15 3.84 5.46
N LEU A 17 15.99 2.83 5.70
CA LEU A 17 16.88 2.78 6.86
C LEU A 17 17.84 4.00 6.91
N VAL A 18 18.44 4.33 5.79
CA VAL A 18 19.34 5.50 5.71
C VAL A 18 18.57 6.80 5.90
N ASN A 19 17.43 6.97 5.28
CA ASN A 19 16.66 8.20 5.35
C ASN A 19 15.99 8.41 6.73
N ALA A 20 15.65 7.35 7.44
CA ALA A 20 15.03 7.44 8.76
C ALA A 20 16.06 7.56 9.89
N VAL A 21 17.11 6.75 9.88
CA VAL A 21 18.07 6.67 11.00
C VAL A 21 19.15 7.76 10.92
N LEU A 22 19.67 8.06 9.72
CA LEU A 22 20.76 9.02 9.56
C LEU A 22 20.42 10.43 10.11
N PRO A 23 19.27 11.03 9.82
CA PRO A 23 18.92 12.33 10.38
C PRO A 23 18.82 12.29 11.91
N ILE A 24 18.27 11.23 12.48
CA ILE A 24 18.14 11.06 13.94
C ILE A 24 19.53 11.02 14.58
N VAL A 25 20.46 10.24 14.03
CA VAL A 25 21.82 10.15 14.51
C VAL A 25 22.53 11.50 14.44
N LEU A 26 22.38 12.24 13.35
CA LEU A 26 22.98 13.58 13.20
C LEU A 26 22.43 14.57 14.22
N VAL A 27 21.11 14.57 14.45
CA VAL A 27 20.47 15.43 15.44
C VAL A 27 20.92 15.07 16.86
N VAL A 28 20.97 13.78 17.19
CA VAL A 28 21.44 13.32 18.50
C VAL A 28 22.89 13.72 18.75
N ILE A 29 23.79 13.55 17.77
CA ILE A 29 25.18 13.99 17.87
C ILE A 29 25.25 15.50 18.09
N ALA A 30 24.48 16.29 17.35
CA ALA A 30 24.44 17.75 17.53
C ALA A 30 23.99 18.15 18.94
N ILE A 31 22.91 17.52 19.43
CA ILE A 31 22.38 17.80 20.79
C ILE A 31 23.42 17.45 21.86
N VAL A 32 24.01 16.25 21.79
CA VAL A 32 25.05 15.82 22.77
C VAL A 32 26.24 16.76 22.75
N THR A 33 26.68 17.17 21.55
CA THR A 33 27.80 18.12 21.41
C THR A 33 27.49 19.47 22.04
N VAL A 34 26.32 20.05 21.71
CA VAL A 34 25.89 21.35 22.27
C VAL A 34 25.72 21.25 23.78
N TYR A 35 25.09 20.19 24.26
CA TYR A 35 24.91 19.96 25.71
C TYR A 35 26.24 19.86 26.43
N THR A 36 27.17 19.04 25.91
CA THR A 36 28.49 18.85 26.50
C THR A 36 29.30 20.14 26.58
N LEU A 37 29.31 20.90 25.48
CA LEU A 37 29.99 22.23 25.48
C LEU A 37 29.30 23.20 26.41
N GLY A 38 28.00 23.19 26.49
CA GLY A 38 27.21 24.04 27.39
C GLY A 38 27.45 23.73 28.85
N VAL A 39 27.34 22.46 29.27
CA VAL A 39 27.59 22.03 30.65
C VAL A 39 29.01 22.41 31.09
N ARG A 40 30.00 22.10 30.28
CA ARG A 40 31.38 22.46 30.57
C ARG A 40 31.52 23.95 30.77
N ARG A 41 31.06 24.76 29.81
CA ARG A 41 31.19 26.24 29.90
C ARG A 41 30.48 26.81 31.14
N THR A 42 29.26 26.36 31.38
CA THR A 42 28.44 26.85 32.50
C THR A 42 29.08 26.49 33.84
N TYR A 43 29.53 25.25 34.02
CA TYR A 43 30.12 24.76 35.25
C TYR A 43 31.39 25.54 35.62
N TYR A 44 32.34 25.66 34.67
CA TYR A 44 33.57 26.38 34.93
C TYR A 44 33.36 27.89 35.07
N SER A 45 32.46 28.51 34.32
CA SER A 45 32.16 29.95 34.48
C SER A 45 31.48 30.27 35.81
N ALA A 46 30.56 29.40 36.27
CA ALA A 46 29.92 29.57 37.57
C ALA A 46 30.92 29.44 38.74
N MET A 47 31.82 28.45 38.63
CA MET A 47 32.87 28.23 39.63
C MET A 47 33.83 29.41 39.69
N ARG A 48 34.28 29.91 38.53
CA ARG A 48 35.13 31.11 38.43
C ARG A 48 34.47 32.35 39.04
N SER A 49 33.23 32.65 38.63
CA SER A 49 32.47 33.80 39.12
C SER A 49 32.21 33.71 40.63
N GLY A 50 31.93 32.50 41.13
CA GLY A 50 31.79 32.25 42.58
C GLY A 50 33.06 32.54 43.35
N LEU A 51 34.22 32.06 42.86
CA LEU A 51 35.52 32.31 43.48
C LEU A 51 35.92 33.80 43.41
N GLU A 52 35.70 34.46 42.25
CA GLU A 52 35.96 35.90 42.09
C GLU A 52 35.16 36.74 43.08
N THR A 53 33.89 36.42 43.25
CA THR A 53 33.04 37.14 44.24
C THR A 53 33.52 36.92 45.67
N ARG A 54 33.84 35.66 46.04
CA ARG A 54 34.40 35.34 47.35
C ARG A 54 35.72 36.05 47.60
N ALA A 55 36.66 35.98 46.65
CA ALA A 55 37.97 36.61 46.76
C ALA A 55 37.86 38.13 46.94
N ARG A 56 36.97 38.76 46.15
CA ARG A 56 36.72 40.21 46.24
C ARG A 56 36.15 40.58 47.59
N VAL A 57 35.07 39.92 48.05
CA VAL A 57 34.43 40.20 49.34
C VAL A 57 35.42 39.99 50.48
N ALA A 58 36.20 38.89 50.44
CA ALA A 58 37.20 38.63 51.48
C ALA A 58 38.33 39.69 51.51
N ALA A 59 38.80 40.11 50.29
CA ALA A 59 39.83 41.14 50.21
C ALA A 59 39.32 42.52 50.64
N ASP A 60 38.06 42.88 50.27
CA ASP A 60 37.47 44.14 50.69
C ASP A 60 37.24 44.18 52.20
N ASN A 61 36.73 43.09 52.79
CA ASN A 61 36.59 42.94 54.21
C ASN A 61 37.97 43.09 54.91
N PHE A 62 38.97 42.39 54.43
CA PHE A 62 40.31 42.44 54.97
C PHE A 62 40.89 43.88 54.92
N SER A 63 40.70 44.55 53.79
CA SER A 63 41.16 45.92 53.57
C SER A 63 40.46 46.97 54.48
N SER A 64 39.22 46.66 54.88
CA SER A 64 38.41 47.58 55.78
C SER A 64 38.81 47.55 57.26
N TYR A 65 39.53 46.51 57.69
CA TYR A 65 39.91 46.34 59.08
C TYR A 65 40.96 47.34 59.62
N GLY A 66 41.31 48.41 58.93
CA GLY A 66 42.09 49.53 59.41
C GLY A 66 43.42 49.14 60.03
N LEU A 67 44.14 48.20 59.49
CA LEU A 67 45.41 47.65 59.98
C LEU A 67 46.47 48.76 60.07
N LYS A 68 47.00 48.90 61.26
CA LYS A 68 47.97 49.99 61.58
C LYS A 68 49.43 49.61 61.38
N SER A 69 49.72 48.30 61.30
CA SER A 69 51.11 47.80 61.15
C SER A 69 51.19 46.48 60.39
N TYR A 70 52.37 46.17 59.87
CA TYR A 70 52.64 44.89 59.18
C TYR A 70 52.47 43.66 60.10
N SER A 71 52.76 43.79 61.34
CA SER A 71 52.60 42.76 62.40
C SER A 71 51.12 42.43 62.64
N GLU A 72 50.24 43.42 62.61
CA GLU A 72 48.77 43.23 62.74
C GLU A 72 48.23 42.56 61.46
N TYR A 73 48.70 42.98 60.29
CA TYR A 73 48.37 42.33 59.03
C TYR A 73 48.71 40.84 59.07
N PHE A 74 49.95 40.52 59.42
CA PHE A 74 50.40 39.12 59.41
C PHE A 74 49.62 38.26 60.44
N ARG A 75 49.40 38.80 61.65
CA ARG A 75 48.61 38.09 62.64
C ARG A 75 47.17 37.85 62.18
N TYR A 76 46.55 38.82 61.56
CA TYR A 76 45.19 38.69 61.11
C TYR A 76 45.11 37.72 59.92
N ALA A 77 46.05 37.77 58.99
CA ALA A 77 46.17 36.82 57.89
C ALA A 77 46.37 35.38 58.41
N SER A 78 47.20 35.17 59.40
CA SER A 78 47.44 33.87 60.00
C SER A 78 46.18 33.33 60.68
N ILE A 79 45.48 34.11 61.48
CA ILE A 79 44.22 33.72 62.11
C ILE A 79 43.18 33.37 61.08
N THR A 80 43.02 34.18 60.03
CA THR A 80 42.06 33.97 59.00
C THR A 80 42.35 32.69 58.25
N ALA A 81 43.61 32.37 57.93
CA ALA A 81 43.99 31.14 57.27
C ALA A 81 43.84 29.91 58.19
N GLU A 82 44.14 30.04 59.49
CA GLU A 82 43.97 28.93 60.44
C GLU A 82 42.49 28.64 60.73
N THR A 83 41.61 29.62 60.76
CA THR A 83 40.17 29.48 61.01
C THR A 83 39.34 29.29 59.76
N PHE A 84 39.99 29.18 58.61
CA PHE A 84 39.29 28.95 57.33
C PHE A 84 38.58 27.59 57.32
N GLU A 85 37.26 27.60 57.30
CA GLU A 85 36.42 26.39 57.45
C GLU A 85 36.40 25.48 56.23
N GLU A 86 36.55 26.07 55.00
CA GLU A 86 36.41 25.31 53.74
C GLU A 86 37.74 24.70 53.23
N LYS A 87 38.69 24.36 54.15
CA LYS A 87 40.02 23.85 53.78
C LYS A 87 39.96 22.62 52.87
N ASP A 88 38.94 21.76 53.00
CA ASP A 88 38.80 20.55 52.21
C ASP A 88 38.56 20.79 50.69
N ARG A 89 38.10 22.00 50.33
CA ARG A 89 37.74 22.35 48.97
C ARG A 89 38.53 23.52 48.39
N LEU A 90 38.97 24.42 49.25
CA LEU A 90 39.60 25.68 48.87
C LEU A 90 40.86 25.89 49.68
N GLU A 91 41.91 26.26 49.02
CA GLU A 91 43.08 26.79 49.70
C GLU A 91 43.01 28.32 49.69
N LEU A 92 43.19 28.93 50.86
CA LEU A 92 43.36 30.38 51.04
C LEU A 92 44.81 30.72 51.23
N GLN A 93 45.34 31.62 50.40
CA GLN A 93 46.70 32.09 50.42
C GLN A 93 46.76 33.62 50.56
N PHE A 94 47.61 34.13 51.43
CA PHE A 94 48.01 35.52 51.49
C PHE A 94 49.38 35.67 50.85
N ILE A 95 49.51 36.50 49.81
CA ILE A 95 50.69 36.65 49.00
C ILE A 95 51.12 38.13 48.96
N ASN A 96 52.42 38.38 49.11
CA ASN A 96 52.93 39.75 49.08
C ASN A 96 53.05 40.27 47.62
N VAL A 97 53.38 41.56 47.45
CA VAL A 97 53.56 42.24 46.18
C VAL A 97 54.68 41.61 45.29
N ASN A 98 55.61 40.89 45.93
CA ASN A 98 56.67 40.19 45.21
C ASN A 98 56.23 38.77 44.76
N GLY A 99 54.95 38.40 44.88
CA GLY A 99 54.40 37.14 44.51
C GLY A 99 54.77 35.97 45.44
N ARG A 100 55.22 36.21 46.65
CA ARG A 100 55.61 35.16 47.61
C ARG A 100 54.48 34.94 48.63
N VAL A 101 54.13 33.67 48.85
CA VAL A 101 53.18 33.24 49.85
C VAL A 101 53.69 33.58 51.24
N GLN A 102 52.88 34.28 52.02
CA GLN A 102 53.19 34.63 53.39
C GLN A 102 52.48 33.70 54.37
N VAL A 103 51.22 33.39 54.11
CA VAL A 103 50.37 32.50 54.90
C VAL A 103 49.51 31.67 53.93
N SER A 104 49.28 30.40 54.27
CA SER A 104 48.37 29.50 53.54
C SER A 104 47.53 28.72 54.56
N SER A 105 46.30 28.44 54.21
CA SER A 105 45.38 27.58 55.01
C SER A 105 45.82 26.09 54.96
N TYR A 106 46.67 25.66 54.01
CA TYR A 106 47.25 24.33 53.96
C TYR A 106 48.67 24.22 54.54
N GLY A 107 49.17 25.30 55.09
CA GLY A 107 50.50 25.27 55.72
C GLY A 107 51.65 25.23 54.72
N LEU A 108 51.49 25.76 53.50
CA LEU A 108 52.57 25.91 52.51
C LEU A 108 53.72 26.69 53.11
N THR A 109 54.94 26.28 52.75
CA THR A 109 56.17 26.92 53.26
C THR A 109 56.18 28.41 52.88
N ALA A 110 56.30 29.29 53.90
CA ALA A 110 56.39 30.74 53.66
C ALA A 110 57.53 31.04 52.68
N GLY A 111 57.29 31.90 51.69
CA GLY A 111 58.23 32.31 50.70
C GLY A 111 58.15 31.59 49.36
N THR A 112 57.32 30.55 49.20
CA THR A 112 57.05 29.91 47.89
C THR A 112 56.35 30.87 46.95
N GLN A 113 56.60 30.72 45.61
CA GLN A 113 55.91 31.49 44.58
C GLN A 113 54.96 30.56 43.83
N PRO A 114 53.66 30.86 43.69
CA PRO A 114 52.73 30.04 42.97
C PRO A 114 53.06 29.88 41.46
N GLY A 115 53.72 30.86 40.88
CA GLY A 115 54.13 30.83 39.47
C GLY A 115 53.00 30.96 38.47
N THR A 116 51.81 31.38 38.91
CA THR A 116 50.60 31.53 38.10
C THR A 116 50.32 33.00 37.79
N SER A 117 49.68 33.28 36.63
CA SER A 117 49.49 34.65 36.14
C SER A 117 48.48 35.48 36.94
N ASP A 118 47.54 34.87 37.66
CA ASP A 118 46.55 35.55 38.49
C ASP A 118 47.14 36.47 39.53
N VAL A 119 48.22 36.02 40.19
CA VAL A 119 48.91 36.82 41.20
C VAL A 119 49.57 38.06 40.63
N THR A 120 50.36 37.88 39.58
CA THR A 120 51.07 38.99 38.90
C THR A 120 50.14 40.00 38.29
N GLU A 121 49.04 39.51 37.66
CA GLU A 121 47.98 40.34 37.06
C GLU A 121 47.21 41.11 38.11
N ALA A 122 46.81 40.48 39.24
CA ALA A 122 46.07 41.15 40.33
C ALA A 122 46.94 42.24 41.00
N VAL A 123 48.25 42.02 41.16
CA VAL A 123 49.15 43.05 41.69
C VAL A 123 49.33 44.22 40.72
N ALA A 124 49.54 43.91 39.45
CA ALA A 124 49.80 44.92 38.42
C ALA A 124 48.54 45.79 38.09
N THR A 125 47.38 45.16 37.98
CA THR A 125 46.15 45.86 37.56
C THR A 125 45.34 46.41 38.74
N GLY A 126 45.58 45.91 39.93
CA GLY A 126 44.78 46.22 41.11
C GLY A 126 43.33 45.75 41.00
N LYS A 127 43.03 44.76 40.12
CA LYS A 127 41.74 44.13 39.94
C LYS A 127 41.85 42.64 40.22
N PRO A 128 40.76 41.97 40.58
CA PRO A 128 40.78 40.52 40.67
C PRO A 128 41.17 39.90 39.33
N ALA A 129 42.03 38.89 39.39
CA ALA A 129 42.49 38.10 38.22
C ALA A 129 42.37 36.61 38.53
N SER A 130 42.19 35.80 37.49
CA SER A 130 41.99 34.36 37.61
C SER A 130 42.90 33.56 36.68
N PHE A 131 43.30 32.38 37.14
CA PHE A 131 44.10 31.43 36.35
C PHE A 131 43.46 30.08 36.36
N GLU A 132 43.31 29.47 35.18
CA GLU A 132 42.86 28.09 35.00
C GLU A 132 43.94 27.33 34.25
N GLY A 133 44.52 26.32 34.85
CA GLY A 133 45.57 25.54 34.26
C GLY A 133 46.22 24.56 35.22
N LEU A 134 47.40 24.04 34.80
CA LEU A 134 48.19 23.18 35.69
C LEU A 134 48.94 24.02 36.70
N ASP A 135 48.86 23.64 37.96
CA ASP A 135 49.69 24.22 39.01
C ASP A 135 51.15 23.81 38.75
N PRO A 136 52.06 24.79 38.62
CA PRO A 136 53.47 24.49 38.36
C PRO A 136 54.15 23.68 39.48
N GLN A 137 53.59 23.67 40.69
CA GLN A 137 54.17 22.98 41.86
C GLN A 137 53.66 21.56 42.03
N THR A 138 52.34 21.38 41.91
CA THR A 138 51.68 20.07 42.13
C THR A 138 51.39 19.29 40.84
N GLY A 139 51.35 19.97 39.68
CA GLY A 139 50.95 19.39 38.41
C GLY A 139 49.45 19.12 38.32
N GLU A 140 48.64 19.50 39.30
CA GLU A 140 47.21 19.37 39.27
C GLU A 140 46.53 20.50 38.51
N ARG A 141 45.40 20.20 37.88
CA ARG A 141 44.56 21.25 37.28
C ARG A 141 43.86 22.02 38.39
N ILE A 142 44.13 23.31 38.40
CA ILE A 142 43.52 24.22 39.40
C ILE A 142 42.77 25.38 38.74
N LEU A 143 41.85 25.92 39.47
CA LEU A 143 41.30 27.26 39.25
C LEU A 143 41.70 28.12 40.43
N SER A 144 42.42 29.20 40.16
CA SER A 144 42.79 30.17 41.21
C SER A 144 42.25 31.56 40.89
N VAL A 145 41.92 32.29 41.91
CA VAL A 145 41.50 33.69 41.82
C VAL A 145 42.22 34.50 42.88
N SER A 146 42.91 35.53 42.41
CA SER A 146 43.64 36.47 43.23
C SER A 146 42.95 37.84 43.29
N ALA A 147 42.62 38.33 44.46
CA ALA A 147 42.07 39.66 44.70
C ALA A 147 43.09 40.57 45.42
N PRO A 148 43.29 41.81 44.96
CA PRO A 148 44.24 42.70 45.56
C PRO A 148 43.83 43.18 46.97
N LEU A 149 44.74 43.07 47.92
CA LEU A 149 44.60 43.63 49.23
C LEU A 149 45.14 45.08 49.24
N ARG A 150 44.32 46.00 49.67
CA ARG A 150 44.62 47.43 49.60
C ARG A 150 44.78 48.04 50.98
N PHE A 151 45.77 48.85 51.12
CA PHE A 151 45.98 49.70 52.27
C PHE A 151 46.30 51.13 51.86
N ASN A 152 45.58 52.12 52.33
CA ASN A 152 45.69 53.50 51.90
C ASN A 152 45.78 53.70 50.35
N GLY A 153 44.92 52.93 49.63
CA GLY A 153 44.87 53.06 48.18
C GLY A 153 45.96 52.28 47.38
N ARG A 154 46.98 51.75 48.11
CA ARG A 154 48.04 50.95 47.45
C ARG A 154 47.83 49.47 47.66
N VAL A 155 48.20 48.68 46.65
CA VAL A 155 48.19 47.20 46.76
C VAL A 155 49.35 46.78 47.62
N ILE A 156 49.06 46.06 48.72
CA ILE A 156 50.05 45.54 49.66
C ILE A 156 50.31 44.05 49.52
N GLY A 157 49.45 43.35 48.77
CA GLY A 157 49.50 41.94 48.50
C GLY A 157 48.22 41.50 47.81
N VAL A 158 48.04 40.20 47.68
CA VAL A 158 46.81 39.60 47.18
C VAL A 158 46.31 38.51 48.10
N LEU A 159 44.99 38.37 48.17
CA LEU A 159 44.33 37.23 48.74
C LEU A 159 43.94 36.30 47.58
N ARG A 160 44.39 35.06 47.65
CA ARG A 160 44.21 34.07 46.59
C ARG A 160 43.44 32.89 47.13
N TYR A 161 42.35 32.51 46.39
CA TYR A 161 41.68 31.23 46.54
C TYR A 161 42.16 30.29 45.46
N VAL A 162 42.42 29.03 45.81
CA VAL A 162 42.84 27.96 44.89
C VAL A 162 41.89 26.76 45.10
N THR A 163 41.41 26.19 44.04
CA THR A 163 40.63 24.93 44.08
C THR A 163 41.10 23.96 43.02
N ALA A 164 41.20 22.69 43.36
CA ALA A 164 41.45 21.63 42.40
C ALA A 164 40.24 21.40 41.53
N LEU A 165 40.47 21.22 40.21
CA LEU A 165 39.40 20.99 39.24
C LEU A 165 38.98 19.52 39.12
N HIS A 166 39.62 18.61 39.88
CA HIS A 166 39.37 17.18 39.82
C HIS A 166 37.89 16.80 40.04
N GLU A 167 37.23 17.37 41.07
CA GLU A 167 35.80 17.11 41.33
C GLU A 167 34.89 17.70 40.25
N ALA A 168 35.26 18.90 39.75
CA ALA A 168 34.58 19.55 38.64
C ALA A 168 34.65 18.72 37.37
N ASP A 169 35.86 18.28 37.00
CA ASP A 169 36.11 17.42 35.84
C ASP A 169 35.33 16.11 35.95
N ARG A 170 35.30 15.50 37.14
CA ARG A 170 34.52 14.28 37.40
C ARG A 170 33.03 14.50 37.19
N SER A 171 32.49 15.60 37.72
CA SER A 171 31.04 15.93 37.57
C SER A 171 30.67 16.18 36.12
N VAL A 172 31.53 16.86 35.36
CA VAL A 172 31.34 17.07 33.92
C VAL A 172 31.40 15.74 33.19
N LEU A 173 32.39 14.87 33.50
CA LEU A 173 32.51 13.53 32.86
C LEU A 173 31.29 12.66 33.15
N VAL A 174 30.76 12.64 34.36
CA VAL A 174 29.53 11.89 34.70
C VAL A 174 28.35 12.43 33.90
N SER A 175 28.19 13.76 33.85
CA SER A 175 27.10 14.36 33.03
C SER A 175 27.20 14.02 31.56
N MET A 176 28.42 14.00 31.00
CA MET A 176 28.69 13.58 29.63
C MET A 176 28.38 12.10 29.41
N ALA A 177 28.81 11.23 30.34
CA ALA A 177 28.54 9.79 30.24
C ALA A 177 27.02 9.49 30.25
N VAL A 178 26.26 10.19 31.13
CA VAL A 178 24.79 10.08 31.16
C VAL A 178 24.17 10.54 29.82
N ALA A 179 24.61 11.71 29.31
CA ALA A 179 24.10 12.22 28.05
C ALA A 179 24.40 11.26 26.86
N ILE A 180 25.59 10.68 26.81
CA ILE A 180 25.94 9.66 25.80
C ILE A 180 25.10 8.39 25.98
N GLY A 181 24.89 7.95 27.23
CA GLY A 181 24.04 6.78 27.52
C GLY A 181 22.61 6.97 27.03
N VAL A 182 22.02 8.14 27.31
CA VAL A 182 20.68 8.50 26.81
C VAL A 182 20.66 8.56 25.27
N ALA A 183 21.68 9.15 24.66
CA ALA A 183 21.82 9.22 23.20
C ALA A 183 21.87 7.84 22.55
N LEU A 184 22.65 6.92 23.09
CA LEU A 184 22.74 5.54 22.62
C LEU A 184 21.39 4.80 22.76
N LEU A 185 20.70 5.01 23.87
CA LEU A 185 19.35 4.46 24.07
C LEU A 185 18.36 4.98 23.01
N CYS A 186 18.35 6.28 22.76
CA CYS A 186 17.48 6.89 21.75
C CYS A 186 17.77 6.33 20.34
N VAL A 187 19.05 6.21 19.96
CA VAL A 187 19.44 5.62 18.66
C VAL A 187 19.05 4.15 18.61
N GLY A 188 19.27 3.39 19.67
CA GLY A 188 18.85 1.99 19.76
C GLY A 188 17.34 1.81 19.57
N LEU A 189 16.53 2.63 20.27
CA LEU A 189 15.08 2.63 20.12
C LEU A 189 14.64 3.01 18.70
N ALA A 190 15.31 3.98 18.07
CA ALA A 190 15.03 4.37 16.68
C ALA A 190 15.32 3.24 15.70
N ILE A 191 16.44 2.53 15.86
CA ILE A 191 16.80 1.36 15.04
C ILE A 191 15.77 0.24 15.25
N PHE A 192 15.40 -0.05 16.49
CA PHE A 192 14.41 -1.08 16.83
C PHE A 192 13.03 -0.79 16.22
N SER A 193 12.53 0.44 16.42
CA SER A 193 11.26 0.88 15.83
C SER A 193 11.28 0.79 14.30
N ASN A 194 12.40 1.19 13.68
CA ASN A 194 12.55 1.12 12.24
C ASN A 194 12.60 -0.33 11.72
N ALA A 195 13.20 -1.26 12.48
CA ALA A 195 13.21 -2.68 12.13
C ALA A 195 11.79 -3.28 12.15
N ILE A 196 10.97 -2.94 13.16
CA ILE A 196 9.56 -3.32 13.24
C ILE A 196 8.79 -2.79 12.03
N PHE A 197 8.97 -1.51 11.69
CA PHE A 197 8.30 -0.90 10.54
C PHE A 197 8.69 -1.58 9.21
N ILE A 198 9.96 -1.90 9.03
CA ILE A 198 10.42 -2.61 7.82
C ILE A 198 9.73 -3.97 7.69
N ASN A 199 9.68 -4.75 8.76
CA ASN A 199 9.12 -6.10 8.73
C ASN A 199 7.58 -6.09 8.58
N ASN A 200 6.90 -5.12 9.22
CA ASN A 200 5.44 -5.10 9.26
C ASN A 200 4.80 -4.31 8.10
N VAL A 201 5.56 -3.42 7.44
CA VAL A 201 4.99 -2.57 6.38
C VAL A 201 5.76 -2.70 5.08
N VAL A 202 7.10 -2.47 5.10
CA VAL A 202 7.89 -2.39 3.87
C VAL A 202 7.98 -3.73 3.16
N GLU A 203 8.19 -4.80 3.88
CA GLU A 203 8.34 -6.15 3.33
C GLU A 203 7.02 -6.69 2.75
N PRO A 204 5.87 -6.59 3.44
CA PRO A 204 4.57 -6.94 2.85
C PRO A 204 4.22 -6.16 1.59
N VAL A 205 4.44 -4.85 1.58
CA VAL A 205 4.20 -4.02 0.38
C VAL A 205 5.10 -4.46 -0.79
N ALA A 206 6.33 -4.87 -0.52
CA ALA A 206 7.22 -5.41 -1.56
C ALA A 206 6.70 -6.74 -2.13
N VAL A 207 6.15 -7.62 -1.29
CA VAL A 207 5.53 -8.90 -1.72
C VAL A 207 4.30 -8.62 -2.60
N VAL A 208 3.41 -7.73 -2.18
CA VAL A 208 2.23 -7.32 -2.97
C VAL A 208 2.64 -6.74 -4.32
N SER A 209 3.66 -5.86 -4.32
CA SER A 209 4.19 -5.26 -5.55
C SER A 209 4.78 -6.29 -6.51
N ASP A 210 5.46 -7.33 -5.99
CA ASP A 210 5.99 -8.42 -6.81
C ASP A 210 4.86 -9.28 -7.40
N ALA A 211 3.86 -9.63 -6.59
CA ALA A 211 2.69 -10.36 -7.05
C ALA A 211 1.93 -9.60 -8.14
N ALA A 212 1.69 -8.30 -7.94
CA ALA A 212 1.05 -7.44 -8.95
C ALA A 212 1.86 -7.40 -10.26
N ARG A 213 3.19 -7.37 -10.18
CA ARG A 213 4.07 -7.45 -11.37
C ARG A 213 3.96 -8.80 -12.08
N ARG A 214 3.88 -9.90 -11.35
CA ARG A 214 3.71 -11.23 -11.92
C ARG A 214 2.35 -11.39 -12.58
N ILE A 215 1.29 -10.86 -11.97
CA ILE A 215 -0.06 -10.82 -12.55
C ILE A 215 -0.03 -10.02 -13.85
N SER A 216 0.57 -8.84 -13.88
CA SER A 216 0.71 -8.01 -15.09
C SER A 216 1.55 -8.67 -16.19
N ALA A 217 2.43 -9.60 -15.83
CA ALA A 217 3.23 -10.40 -16.77
C ALA A 217 2.52 -11.68 -17.26
N GLY A 218 1.23 -11.86 -16.93
CA GLY A 218 0.43 -12.98 -17.38
C GLY A 218 0.36 -14.18 -16.43
N SER A 219 0.94 -14.09 -15.23
CA SER A 219 0.82 -15.14 -14.23
C SER A 219 -0.44 -14.93 -13.38
N TYR A 220 -1.59 -15.32 -13.91
CA TYR A 220 -2.88 -15.15 -13.25
C TYR A 220 -3.17 -16.25 -12.23
N GLY A 221 -4.05 -15.97 -11.26
CA GLY A 221 -4.44 -16.93 -10.23
C GLY A 221 -3.42 -17.13 -9.10
N ILE A 222 -2.38 -16.28 -9.04
CA ILE A 222 -1.44 -16.26 -7.92
C ILE A 222 -2.16 -15.69 -6.71
N LEU A 223 -2.03 -16.37 -5.57
CA LEU A 223 -2.55 -15.92 -4.28
C LEU A 223 -1.39 -15.57 -3.35
N ILE A 224 -1.52 -14.46 -2.67
CA ILE A 224 -0.66 -14.03 -1.57
C ILE A 224 -1.31 -14.54 -0.29
N ASP A 225 -0.52 -15.18 0.58
CA ASP A 225 -0.99 -15.63 1.88
C ASP A 225 -1.24 -14.42 2.79
N ASN A 226 -2.48 -14.25 3.24
CA ASN A 226 -2.89 -13.10 4.03
C ASN A 226 -2.81 -13.40 5.52
N HIS A 227 -1.79 -12.87 6.18
CA HIS A 227 -1.60 -12.95 7.63
C HIS A 227 -1.90 -11.62 8.34
N TYR A 228 -2.24 -10.57 7.58
CA TYR A 228 -2.45 -9.22 8.07
C TYR A 228 -3.92 -8.99 8.44
N ARG A 229 -4.17 -8.16 9.46
CA ARG A 229 -5.52 -7.83 9.94
C ARG A 229 -5.86 -6.34 9.84
N ASP A 230 -5.03 -5.60 9.16
CA ASP A 230 -5.09 -4.17 8.94
C ASP A 230 -5.36 -3.84 7.46
N GLU A 231 -5.13 -2.61 7.05
CA GLU A 231 -5.28 -2.12 5.68
C GLU A 231 -4.38 -2.88 4.69
N LEU A 232 -3.29 -3.47 5.16
CA LEU A 232 -2.45 -4.35 4.34
C LEU A 232 -3.15 -5.68 4.05
N GLY A 233 -3.90 -6.20 5.01
CA GLY A 233 -4.73 -7.37 4.82
C GLY A 233 -5.80 -7.15 3.75
N GLU A 234 -6.50 -6.01 3.81
CA GLU A 234 -7.49 -5.62 2.80
C GLU A 234 -6.84 -5.46 1.41
N LEU A 235 -5.65 -4.88 1.34
CA LEU A 235 -4.89 -4.75 0.09
C LEU A 235 -4.53 -6.13 -0.50
N VAL A 236 -4.09 -7.08 0.33
CA VAL A 236 -3.78 -8.44 -0.09
C VAL A 236 -5.01 -9.15 -0.64
N ASP A 237 -6.16 -9.04 0.06
CA ASP A 237 -7.41 -9.64 -0.36
C ASP A 237 -7.91 -9.05 -1.69
N ASN A 238 -7.82 -7.74 -1.86
CA ASN A 238 -8.19 -7.07 -3.12
C ASN A 238 -7.30 -7.54 -4.29
N ILE A 239 -6.00 -7.72 -4.08
CA ILE A 239 -5.07 -8.24 -5.11
C ILE A 239 -5.38 -9.71 -5.43
N ASN A 240 -5.67 -10.52 -4.41
CA ASN A 240 -6.06 -11.93 -4.58
C ASN A 240 -7.35 -12.05 -5.38
N ASP A 241 -8.38 -11.27 -5.03
CA ASP A 241 -9.66 -11.22 -5.75
C ASP A 241 -9.48 -10.80 -7.21
N MET A 242 -8.68 -9.76 -7.44
CA MET A 242 -8.34 -9.32 -8.79
C MET A 242 -7.65 -10.43 -9.59
N SER A 243 -6.66 -11.11 -8.98
CA SER A 243 -5.92 -12.21 -9.60
C SER A 243 -6.83 -13.37 -10.01
N LEU A 244 -7.75 -13.75 -9.13
CA LEU A 244 -8.74 -14.80 -9.38
C LEU A 244 -9.70 -14.43 -10.50
N LYS A 245 -10.25 -13.19 -10.47
CA LYS A 245 -11.17 -12.70 -11.51
C LYS A 245 -10.52 -12.65 -12.88
N ILE A 246 -9.26 -12.19 -12.95
CA ILE A 246 -8.49 -12.17 -14.21
C ILE A 246 -8.26 -13.61 -14.69
N SER A 247 -7.83 -14.51 -13.80
CA SER A 247 -7.60 -15.93 -14.14
C SER A 247 -8.86 -16.60 -14.67
N GLN A 248 -10.01 -16.34 -14.06
CA GLN A 248 -11.30 -16.87 -14.51
C GLN A 248 -11.70 -16.29 -15.88
N SER A 249 -11.52 -14.98 -16.07
CA SER A 249 -11.79 -14.32 -17.35
C SER A 249 -10.92 -14.88 -18.48
N GLU A 250 -9.63 -15.06 -18.22
CA GLU A 250 -8.67 -15.61 -19.17
C GLU A 250 -9.03 -17.06 -19.56
N LYS A 251 -9.41 -17.88 -18.56
CA LYS A 251 -9.86 -19.25 -18.79
C LYS A 251 -11.10 -19.30 -19.70
N ILE A 252 -12.09 -18.46 -19.41
CA ILE A 252 -13.31 -18.34 -20.22
C ILE A 252 -12.94 -17.92 -21.65
N GLN A 253 -12.03 -16.98 -21.81
CA GLN A 253 -11.59 -16.53 -23.12
C GLN A 253 -10.86 -17.63 -23.92
N GLN A 254 -10.00 -18.41 -23.26
CA GLN A 254 -9.31 -19.54 -23.89
C GLN A 254 -10.29 -20.65 -24.31
N GLU A 255 -11.24 -21.01 -23.44
CA GLU A 255 -12.31 -21.96 -23.74
C GLU A 255 -13.16 -21.49 -24.92
N PHE A 256 -13.47 -20.18 -24.98
CA PHE A 256 -14.16 -19.56 -26.13
C PHE A 256 -13.41 -19.75 -27.44
N VAL A 257 -12.14 -19.31 -27.49
CA VAL A 257 -11.34 -19.42 -28.73
C VAL A 257 -11.25 -20.88 -29.20
N SER A 258 -11.04 -21.80 -28.25
CA SER A 258 -11.00 -23.24 -28.54
C SER A 258 -12.33 -23.77 -29.09
N SER A 259 -13.44 -23.41 -28.40
CA SER A 259 -14.79 -23.86 -28.80
C SER A 259 -15.18 -23.34 -30.21
N VAL A 260 -14.99 -22.03 -30.46
CA VAL A 260 -15.29 -21.41 -31.76
C VAL A 260 -14.45 -22.06 -32.86
N SER A 261 -13.15 -22.26 -32.59
CA SER A 261 -12.27 -22.91 -33.57
C SER A 261 -12.76 -24.32 -33.95
N HIS A 262 -13.26 -25.08 -32.96
CA HIS A 262 -13.76 -26.42 -33.18
C HIS A 262 -15.09 -26.43 -33.94
N GLU A 263 -16.00 -25.52 -33.58
CA GLU A 263 -17.32 -25.40 -34.21
C GLU A 263 -17.22 -24.88 -35.68
N LEU A 264 -16.24 -24.03 -35.98
CA LEU A 264 -15.96 -23.58 -37.36
C LEU A 264 -15.28 -24.66 -38.22
N ARG A 265 -14.39 -25.47 -37.64
CA ARG A 265 -13.65 -26.51 -38.37
C ARG A 265 -14.56 -27.60 -38.90
N THR A 266 -15.54 -28.03 -38.14
CA THR A 266 -16.43 -29.15 -38.49
C THR A 266 -17.21 -28.89 -39.78
N PRO A 267 -18.00 -27.78 -39.92
CA PRO A 267 -18.71 -27.50 -41.16
C PRO A 267 -17.76 -27.23 -42.35
N LEU A 268 -16.62 -26.59 -42.08
CA LEU A 268 -15.62 -26.32 -43.12
C LEU A 268 -15.03 -27.64 -43.69
N THR A 269 -14.78 -28.64 -42.83
CA THR A 269 -14.32 -29.95 -43.24
C THR A 269 -15.38 -30.68 -44.10
N ALA A 270 -16.66 -30.56 -43.71
CA ALA A 270 -17.74 -31.14 -44.48
C ALA A 270 -17.91 -30.48 -45.88
N ILE A 271 -17.84 -29.14 -45.92
CA ILE A 271 -17.89 -28.38 -47.17
C ILE A 271 -16.73 -28.79 -48.08
N ASN A 272 -15.51 -28.78 -47.60
CA ASN A 272 -14.33 -29.12 -48.38
C ASN A 272 -14.39 -30.59 -48.86
N GLY A 273 -14.71 -31.52 -47.95
CA GLY A 273 -14.78 -32.94 -48.33
C GLY A 273 -15.81 -33.22 -49.42
N TRP A 274 -17.01 -32.61 -49.38
CA TRP A 274 -18.00 -32.75 -50.42
C TRP A 274 -17.60 -32.01 -51.72
N ALA A 275 -17.02 -30.83 -51.62
CA ALA A 275 -16.51 -30.10 -52.77
C ALA A 275 -15.39 -30.86 -53.49
N GLU A 276 -14.44 -31.44 -52.76
CA GLU A 276 -13.38 -32.29 -53.29
C GLU A 276 -13.95 -33.57 -53.96
N THR A 277 -14.94 -34.23 -53.29
CA THR A 277 -15.59 -35.42 -53.84
C THR A 277 -16.29 -35.12 -55.15
N LEU A 278 -17.03 -34.00 -55.20
CA LEU A 278 -17.73 -33.58 -56.42
C LEU A 278 -16.78 -33.12 -57.55
N ALA A 279 -15.62 -32.58 -57.21
CA ALA A 279 -14.61 -32.12 -58.15
C ALA A 279 -13.75 -33.27 -58.73
N ALA A 280 -13.52 -34.33 -57.93
CA ALA A 280 -12.63 -35.43 -58.26
C ALA A 280 -13.29 -36.48 -59.20
N ASP A 281 -14.60 -36.63 -59.17
CA ASP A 281 -15.32 -37.64 -59.97
C ASP A 281 -16.41 -37.02 -60.85
N PRO A 282 -16.13 -36.76 -62.19
CA PRO A 282 -17.12 -36.24 -63.13
C PRO A 282 -18.30 -37.21 -63.45
N GLY A 283 -18.20 -38.45 -62.99
CA GLY A 283 -19.22 -39.46 -63.12
C GLY A 283 -20.16 -39.65 -61.95
N VAL A 284 -20.09 -38.76 -60.93
CA VAL A 284 -20.98 -38.80 -59.74
C VAL A 284 -22.46 -38.80 -60.21
N ASN A 285 -23.22 -39.75 -59.67
CA ASN A 285 -24.66 -39.83 -59.86
C ASN A 285 -25.37 -38.51 -59.45
N LEU A 286 -26.39 -38.10 -60.26
CA LEU A 286 -27.16 -36.87 -60.01
C LEU A 286 -27.65 -36.74 -58.55
N GLU A 287 -28.09 -37.86 -57.95
CA GLU A 287 -28.56 -37.94 -56.57
C GLU A 287 -27.42 -37.60 -55.55
N GLN A 288 -26.24 -38.14 -55.79
CA GLN A 288 -25.06 -37.86 -54.96
C GLN A 288 -24.59 -36.41 -55.13
N THR A 289 -24.62 -35.88 -56.32
CA THR A 289 -24.33 -34.49 -56.64
C THR A 289 -25.31 -33.57 -55.90
N GLN A 290 -26.60 -33.82 -55.99
CA GLN A 290 -27.61 -33.04 -55.25
C GLN A 290 -27.45 -33.12 -53.72
N ARG A 291 -27.15 -34.33 -53.23
CA ARG A 291 -26.89 -34.52 -51.81
C ARG A 291 -25.67 -33.75 -51.32
N GLY A 292 -24.55 -33.81 -52.08
CA GLY A 292 -23.32 -33.07 -51.74
C GLY A 292 -23.52 -31.56 -51.76
N LEU A 293 -24.17 -31.03 -52.82
CA LEU A 293 -24.50 -29.60 -52.88
C LEU A 293 -25.43 -29.14 -51.76
N ASN A 294 -26.43 -29.94 -51.40
CA ASN A 294 -27.33 -29.63 -50.31
C ASN A 294 -26.58 -29.58 -48.95
N ILE A 295 -25.60 -30.48 -48.73
CA ILE A 295 -24.76 -30.43 -47.52
C ILE A 295 -23.89 -29.19 -47.50
N ILE A 296 -23.24 -28.86 -48.64
CA ILE A 296 -22.42 -27.64 -48.77
C ILE A 296 -23.26 -26.39 -48.44
N VAL A 297 -24.43 -26.24 -49.04
CA VAL A 297 -25.33 -25.10 -48.80
C VAL A 297 -25.79 -25.05 -47.36
N LYS A 298 -26.16 -26.19 -46.76
CA LYS A 298 -26.59 -26.29 -45.34
C LYS A 298 -25.48 -25.87 -44.38
N GLU A 299 -24.26 -26.39 -44.57
CA GLU A 299 -23.13 -26.08 -43.71
C GLU A 299 -22.61 -24.63 -43.89
N SER A 300 -22.70 -24.10 -45.13
CA SER A 300 -22.39 -22.69 -45.43
C SER A 300 -23.36 -21.73 -44.71
N ARG A 301 -24.68 -21.99 -44.78
CA ARG A 301 -25.68 -21.19 -44.02
C ARG A 301 -25.43 -21.26 -42.55
N ARG A 302 -25.11 -22.44 -42.00
CA ARG A 302 -24.78 -22.62 -40.60
C ARG A 302 -23.56 -21.81 -40.18
N LEU A 303 -22.51 -21.76 -41.04
CA LEU A 303 -21.33 -20.90 -40.77
C LEU A 303 -21.70 -19.42 -40.73
N THR A 304 -22.54 -18.96 -41.67
CA THR A 304 -23.01 -17.57 -41.70
C THR A 304 -23.70 -17.19 -40.39
N THR A 305 -24.67 -18.00 -39.97
CA THR A 305 -25.37 -17.77 -38.68
C THR A 305 -24.43 -17.75 -37.49
N MET A 306 -23.45 -18.67 -37.46
CA MET A 306 -22.47 -18.71 -36.38
C MET A 306 -21.57 -17.46 -36.34
N VAL A 307 -21.16 -16.94 -37.49
CA VAL A 307 -20.37 -15.71 -37.59
C VAL A 307 -21.20 -14.51 -37.14
N GLU A 308 -22.48 -14.44 -37.49
CA GLU A 308 -23.40 -13.38 -37.05
C GLU A 308 -23.59 -13.42 -35.53
N GLU A 309 -23.84 -14.60 -34.92
CA GLU A 309 -23.90 -14.77 -33.48
C GLU A 309 -22.59 -14.31 -32.76
N LEU A 310 -21.45 -14.60 -33.37
CA LEU A 310 -20.16 -14.20 -32.84
C LEU A 310 -19.94 -12.68 -32.90
N LEU A 311 -20.36 -12.05 -34.01
CA LEU A 311 -20.29 -10.59 -34.14
C LEU A 311 -21.22 -9.87 -33.18
N ASP A 312 -22.44 -10.37 -33.02
CA ASP A 312 -23.39 -9.84 -32.06
C ASP A 312 -22.81 -9.96 -30.62
N PHE A 313 -22.27 -11.13 -30.32
CA PHE A 313 -21.60 -11.36 -29.02
C PHE A 313 -20.43 -10.38 -28.76
N THR A 314 -19.55 -10.15 -29.74
CA THR A 314 -18.43 -9.21 -29.56
C THR A 314 -18.91 -7.78 -29.39
N ARG A 315 -19.96 -7.35 -30.12
CA ARG A 315 -20.60 -6.04 -29.94
C ARG A 315 -21.22 -5.87 -28.55
N MET A 316 -21.82 -6.94 -28.01
CA MET A 316 -22.36 -6.94 -26.63
C MET A 316 -21.27 -6.81 -25.59
N GLN A 317 -20.13 -7.49 -25.75
CA GLN A 317 -18.98 -7.39 -24.84
C GLN A 317 -18.39 -5.98 -24.79
N ASP A 318 -18.31 -5.32 -25.93
CA ASP A 318 -17.77 -3.97 -26.05
C ASP A 318 -18.76 -2.88 -25.60
N GLY A 319 -19.97 -3.23 -25.17
CA GLY A 319 -21.03 -2.27 -24.86
C GLY A 319 -21.52 -1.47 -26.06
N ARG A 320 -21.21 -1.93 -27.27
CA ARG A 320 -21.57 -1.28 -28.55
C ARG A 320 -22.84 -1.86 -29.17
N PHE A 321 -23.47 -2.80 -28.51
CA PHE A 321 -24.72 -3.39 -28.95
C PHE A 321 -25.86 -2.41 -28.67
N THR A 322 -26.45 -1.85 -29.69
CA THR A 322 -27.56 -0.91 -29.61
C THR A 322 -28.81 -1.51 -30.24
N LEU A 323 -29.94 -1.36 -29.52
CA LEU A 323 -31.25 -1.75 -30.05
C LEU A 323 -31.82 -0.66 -30.96
N ARG A 324 -32.56 -1.06 -31.95
CA ARG A 324 -33.43 -0.18 -32.73
C ARG A 324 -34.87 -0.38 -32.26
N VAL A 325 -35.19 0.26 -31.16
CA VAL A 325 -36.53 0.12 -30.55
C VAL A 325 -37.56 0.99 -31.27
N GLU A 326 -38.65 0.37 -31.66
CA GLU A 326 -39.83 1.01 -32.26
C GLU A 326 -41.12 0.35 -31.77
N GLU A 327 -42.27 0.96 -32.03
CA GLU A 327 -43.53 0.34 -31.75
C GLU A 327 -43.68 -0.91 -32.64
N THR A 328 -43.66 -2.07 -31.98
CA THR A 328 -43.54 -3.36 -32.68
C THR A 328 -44.68 -4.30 -32.25
N ASP A 329 -45.28 -4.92 -33.20
CA ASP A 329 -46.20 -6.07 -32.98
C ASP A 329 -45.37 -7.32 -32.74
N LEU A 330 -45.03 -7.58 -31.47
CA LEU A 330 -44.26 -8.77 -31.11
C LEU A 330 -44.98 -10.10 -31.36
N LEU A 331 -46.29 -10.09 -31.39
CA LEU A 331 -47.04 -11.30 -31.75
C LEU A 331 -46.80 -11.68 -33.20
N ALA A 332 -46.80 -10.71 -34.10
CA ALA A 332 -46.52 -10.95 -35.52
C ALA A 332 -45.08 -11.51 -35.69
N GLU A 333 -44.06 -10.98 -34.95
CA GLU A 333 -42.70 -11.50 -35.02
C GLU A 333 -42.59 -12.92 -34.43
N LEU A 334 -43.32 -13.22 -33.35
CA LEU A 334 -43.38 -14.56 -32.78
C LEU A 334 -44.07 -15.55 -33.70
N GLU A 335 -45.19 -15.16 -34.33
CA GLU A 335 -45.91 -15.99 -35.26
C GLU A 335 -45.13 -16.28 -36.50
N ASP A 336 -44.36 -15.34 -37.00
CA ASP A 336 -43.45 -15.55 -38.13
C ASP A 336 -42.31 -16.53 -37.77
N ALA A 337 -41.77 -16.43 -36.56
CA ALA A 337 -40.82 -17.41 -36.04
C ALA A 337 -41.47 -18.81 -35.92
N ILE A 338 -42.67 -18.90 -35.37
CA ILE A 338 -43.44 -20.13 -35.23
C ILE A 338 -43.72 -20.73 -36.62
N PHE A 339 -44.12 -19.92 -37.59
CA PHE A 339 -44.40 -20.37 -38.97
C PHE A 339 -43.14 -20.98 -39.59
N THR A 340 -41.97 -20.33 -39.42
CA THR A 340 -40.69 -20.84 -39.92
C THR A 340 -40.32 -22.20 -39.33
N TYR A 341 -40.56 -22.40 -38.05
CA TYR A 341 -40.20 -23.63 -37.32
C TYR A 341 -41.28 -24.72 -37.46
N ARG A 342 -42.53 -24.39 -37.81
CA ARG A 342 -43.62 -25.37 -37.98
C ARG A 342 -43.31 -26.47 -38.97
N GLU A 343 -42.71 -26.13 -40.10
CA GLU A 343 -42.31 -27.11 -41.11
C GLU A 343 -41.18 -28.02 -40.61
N ILE A 344 -40.22 -27.44 -39.88
CA ILE A 344 -39.09 -28.18 -39.30
C ILE A 344 -39.58 -29.18 -38.26
N PHE A 345 -40.47 -28.73 -37.35
CA PHE A 345 -41.05 -29.55 -36.29
C PHE A 345 -41.93 -30.68 -36.86
N SER A 346 -42.70 -30.39 -37.89
CA SER A 346 -43.52 -31.40 -38.60
C SER A 346 -42.68 -32.51 -39.21
N ARG A 347 -41.53 -32.16 -39.80
CA ARG A 347 -40.58 -33.13 -40.39
C ARG A 347 -39.90 -34.00 -39.32
N GLU A 348 -39.69 -33.43 -38.14
CA GLU A 348 -39.08 -34.13 -36.98
C GLU A 348 -40.10 -34.85 -36.11
N GLY A 349 -41.41 -34.74 -36.44
CA GLY A 349 -42.50 -35.36 -35.73
C GLY A 349 -42.79 -34.71 -34.35
N ILE A 350 -42.51 -33.42 -34.24
CA ILE A 350 -42.78 -32.64 -33.06
C ILE A 350 -44.10 -31.87 -33.21
N GLU A 351 -45.03 -32.05 -32.27
CA GLU A 351 -46.31 -31.30 -32.19
C GLU A 351 -46.04 -29.92 -31.60
N LEU A 352 -46.36 -28.87 -32.37
CA LEU A 352 -46.30 -27.48 -31.88
C LEU A 352 -47.70 -26.97 -31.53
N ARG A 353 -47.89 -26.61 -30.28
CA ARG A 353 -49.12 -25.96 -29.80
C ARG A 353 -48.84 -24.50 -29.51
N TYR A 354 -49.75 -23.64 -30.01
CA TYR A 354 -49.64 -22.20 -29.78
C TYR A 354 -50.97 -21.69 -29.21
N GLU A 355 -50.87 -21.02 -28.05
CA GLU A 355 -51.95 -20.39 -27.36
C GLU A 355 -51.61 -18.92 -27.08
N CYS A 356 -52.45 -18.00 -27.51
CA CYS A 356 -52.25 -16.57 -27.32
C CYS A 356 -53.51 -15.98 -26.63
N ALA A 357 -53.30 -15.09 -25.66
CA ALA A 357 -54.36 -14.28 -25.10
C ALA A 357 -54.84 -13.27 -26.17
N ASP A 358 -56.15 -12.99 -26.18
CA ASP A 358 -56.76 -12.00 -27.05
C ASP A 358 -56.33 -10.57 -26.67
N ASP A 359 -56.16 -9.68 -27.64
CA ASP A 359 -55.90 -8.23 -27.49
C ASP A 359 -54.61 -7.82 -26.71
N LEU A 360 -53.43 -8.33 -27.10
CA LEU A 360 -52.18 -7.83 -26.62
C LEU A 360 -51.75 -6.59 -27.43
N PRO A 361 -51.40 -5.46 -26.78
CA PRO A 361 -50.99 -4.24 -27.46
C PRO A 361 -49.57 -4.39 -28.04
N PRO A 362 -49.22 -3.64 -29.12
CA PRO A 362 -47.83 -3.50 -29.53
C PRO A 362 -47.00 -2.89 -28.41
N ILE A 363 -45.72 -3.26 -28.39
CA ILE A 363 -44.77 -2.77 -27.36
C ILE A 363 -43.56 -2.09 -28.01
N ILE A 364 -42.84 -1.28 -27.28
CA ILE A 364 -41.60 -0.64 -27.72
C ILE A 364 -40.48 -1.68 -27.64
N ALA A 365 -40.06 -2.19 -28.82
CA ALA A 365 -39.04 -3.24 -28.92
C ALA A 365 -38.30 -3.19 -30.25
N ASP A 366 -37.17 -3.87 -30.32
CA ASP A 366 -36.45 -4.19 -31.59
C ASP A 366 -36.99 -5.53 -32.11
N GLY A 367 -37.86 -5.47 -33.10
CA GLY A 367 -38.54 -6.66 -33.65
C GLY A 367 -37.57 -7.69 -34.21
N GLU A 368 -36.53 -7.27 -34.94
CA GLU A 368 -35.52 -8.17 -35.50
C GLU A 368 -34.77 -8.94 -34.40
N ARG A 369 -34.39 -8.23 -33.30
CA ARG A 369 -33.71 -8.87 -32.17
C ARG A 369 -34.64 -9.77 -31.37
N MET A 370 -35.88 -9.36 -31.17
CA MET A 370 -36.87 -10.24 -30.53
C MET A 370 -37.14 -11.50 -31.35
N LYS A 371 -37.26 -11.39 -32.67
CA LYS A 371 -37.37 -12.54 -33.57
C LYS A 371 -36.16 -13.47 -33.44
N GLN A 372 -34.94 -12.91 -33.32
CA GLN A 372 -33.72 -13.68 -33.04
C GLN A 372 -33.84 -14.46 -31.72
N VAL A 373 -34.38 -13.85 -30.66
CA VAL A 373 -34.63 -14.53 -29.37
C VAL A 373 -35.63 -15.68 -29.57
N PHE A 374 -36.75 -15.45 -30.25
CA PHE A 374 -37.77 -16.47 -30.48
C PHE A 374 -37.23 -17.66 -31.29
N CYS A 375 -36.50 -17.38 -32.35
CA CYS A 375 -35.86 -18.42 -33.15
C CYS A 375 -34.85 -19.24 -32.32
N ASN A 376 -34.02 -18.59 -31.52
CA ASN A 376 -33.05 -19.28 -30.66
C ASN A 376 -33.73 -20.17 -29.60
N VAL A 377 -34.83 -19.71 -29.02
CA VAL A 377 -35.58 -20.49 -28.01
C VAL A 377 -36.28 -21.67 -28.66
N LEU A 378 -36.92 -21.48 -29.81
CA LEU A 378 -37.60 -22.57 -30.56
C LEU A 378 -36.60 -23.61 -31.05
N ASP A 379 -35.43 -23.20 -31.58
CA ASP A 379 -34.36 -24.08 -31.98
C ASP A 379 -33.81 -24.92 -30.82
N ASN A 380 -33.61 -24.29 -29.66
CA ASN A 380 -33.21 -25.01 -28.45
C ASN A 380 -34.27 -26.00 -27.99
N ALA A 381 -35.55 -25.61 -27.99
CA ALA A 381 -36.65 -26.52 -27.64
C ALA A 381 -36.70 -27.75 -28.55
N ALA A 382 -36.46 -27.58 -29.87
CA ALA A 382 -36.36 -28.71 -30.81
C ALA A 382 -35.15 -29.61 -30.55
N LYS A 383 -33.98 -28.99 -30.41
CA LYS A 383 -32.69 -29.72 -30.26
C LYS A 383 -32.58 -30.49 -28.95
N HIS A 384 -33.05 -29.91 -27.85
CA HIS A 384 -32.92 -30.48 -26.52
C HIS A 384 -34.18 -31.15 -26.03
N GLY A 385 -35.35 -30.62 -26.39
CA GLY A 385 -36.66 -31.10 -25.99
C GLY A 385 -37.34 -32.01 -26.99
N GLY A 386 -36.81 -32.18 -28.21
CA GLY A 386 -37.45 -32.90 -29.32
C GLY A 386 -37.81 -34.37 -29.02
N SER A 387 -37.14 -35.03 -28.08
CA SER A 387 -37.46 -36.37 -27.60
C SER A 387 -38.88 -36.47 -27.00
N GLY A 388 -39.42 -35.38 -26.44
CA GLY A 388 -40.76 -35.27 -25.90
C GLY A 388 -41.85 -35.09 -26.96
N LYS A 389 -41.44 -34.88 -28.25
CA LYS A 389 -42.30 -34.73 -29.41
C LYS A 389 -43.41 -33.69 -29.29
N ARG A 390 -43.25 -32.74 -28.37
CA ARG A 390 -44.22 -31.66 -28.16
C ARG A 390 -43.53 -30.41 -27.68
N ILE A 391 -43.91 -29.25 -28.23
CA ILE A 391 -43.51 -27.91 -27.79
C ILE A 391 -44.76 -27.07 -27.65
N ASP A 392 -44.98 -26.48 -26.50
CA ASP A 392 -46.05 -25.54 -26.22
C ASP A 392 -45.50 -24.11 -26.14
N VAL A 393 -46.14 -23.21 -26.90
CA VAL A 393 -45.84 -21.76 -26.84
C VAL A 393 -47.07 -21.06 -26.35
N SER A 394 -46.98 -20.27 -25.30
CA SER A 394 -48.07 -19.49 -24.76
C SER A 394 -47.69 -18.03 -24.56
N VAL A 395 -48.61 -17.13 -24.82
CA VAL A 395 -48.45 -15.69 -24.64
C VAL A 395 -49.60 -15.17 -23.81
N ALA A 396 -49.32 -14.42 -22.73
CA ALA A 396 -50.32 -13.85 -21.84
C ALA A 396 -49.87 -12.46 -21.35
N ALA A 397 -50.83 -11.62 -20.96
CA ALA A 397 -50.59 -10.40 -20.22
C ALA A 397 -50.64 -10.71 -18.71
N GLU A 398 -49.55 -10.50 -17.99
CA GLU A 398 -49.50 -10.72 -16.56
C GLU A 398 -48.83 -9.50 -15.89
N ASN A 399 -49.54 -8.90 -14.91
CA ASN A 399 -49.01 -7.77 -14.11
C ASN A 399 -48.42 -6.60 -14.92
N GLY A 400 -49.05 -6.24 -16.05
CA GLY A 400 -48.58 -5.13 -16.90
C GLY A 400 -47.40 -5.50 -17.81
N SER A 401 -47.08 -6.78 -17.93
CA SER A 401 -46.02 -7.28 -18.79
C SER A 401 -46.56 -8.34 -19.75
N MET A 402 -46.00 -8.42 -20.94
CA MET A 402 -46.21 -9.53 -21.89
C MET A 402 -45.28 -10.68 -21.46
N VAL A 403 -45.87 -11.84 -21.20
CA VAL A 403 -45.13 -13.03 -20.78
C VAL A 403 -45.29 -14.10 -21.87
N ILE A 404 -44.15 -14.48 -22.46
CA ILE A 404 -44.07 -15.51 -23.49
C ILE A 404 -43.39 -16.72 -22.88
N ARG A 405 -44.03 -17.89 -22.93
CA ARG A 405 -43.50 -19.15 -22.43
C ARG A 405 -43.30 -20.14 -23.53
N VAL A 406 -42.14 -20.73 -23.65
CA VAL A 406 -41.88 -21.84 -24.56
C VAL A 406 -41.49 -23.04 -23.69
N ARG A 407 -42.31 -24.09 -23.72
CA ARG A 407 -42.14 -25.32 -22.96
C ARG A 407 -41.85 -26.48 -23.92
N ASP A 408 -40.76 -27.18 -23.65
CA ASP A 408 -40.52 -28.51 -24.25
C ASP A 408 -40.95 -29.62 -23.29
N PHE A 409 -41.08 -30.85 -23.79
CA PHE A 409 -41.42 -32.05 -23.01
C PHE A 409 -40.27 -33.07 -23.08
N GLY A 410 -39.06 -32.62 -23.22
CA GLY A 410 -37.84 -33.43 -23.23
C GLY A 410 -37.37 -33.87 -21.87
N PRO A 411 -36.13 -34.24 -21.70
CA PRO A 411 -35.56 -34.71 -20.44
C PRO A 411 -35.35 -33.60 -19.42
N GLY A 412 -35.52 -32.33 -19.82
CA GLY A 412 -35.18 -31.18 -18.96
C GLY A 412 -33.66 -30.94 -18.85
N ILE A 413 -33.31 -30.05 -17.94
CA ILE A 413 -31.94 -29.61 -17.71
C ILE A 413 -31.49 -30.15 -16.33
N PRO A 414 -30.30 -30.79 -16.21
CA PRO A 414 -29.76 -31.20 -14.91
C PRO A 414 -29.76 -30.02 -13.93
N VAL A 415 -30.20 -30.25 -12.69
CA VAL A 415 -30.33 -29.19 -11.69
C VAL A 415 -29.02 -28.46 -11.43
N GLU A 416 -27.90 -29.19 -11.54
CA GLU A 416 -26.55 -28.65 -11.38
C GLU A 416 -26.14 -27.72 -12.54
N GLU A 417 -26.75 -27.88 -13.72
CA GLU A 417 -26.46 -27.10 -14.93
C GLU A 417 -27.34 -25.84 -15.04
N LEU A 418 -28.53 -25.84 -14.46
CA LEU A 418 -29.49 -24.72 -14.52
C LEU A 418 -28.91 -23.34 -14.23
N PRO A 419 -28.06 -23.15 -13.20
CA PRO A 419 -27.49 -21.84 -12.91
C PRO A 419 -26.49 -21.36 -13.99
N TYR A 420 -26.03 -22.27 -14.84
CA TYR A 420 -24.96 -21.99 -15.82
C TYR A 420 -25.44 -21.91 -17.26
N VAL A 421 -26.68 -22.36 -17.59
CA VAL A 421 -27.18 -22.45 -18.97
C VAL A 421 -27.27 -21.10 -19.70
N LYS A 422 -27.38 -19.99 -18.95
CA LYS A 422 -27.36 -18.62 -19.47
C LYS A 422 -25.93 -18.06 -19.55
N GLN A 423 -24.93 -18.77 -18.99
CA GLN A 423 -23.56 -18.31 -19.04
C GLN A 423 -23.00 -18.45 -20.44
N LYS A 424 -22.18 -17.50 -20.82
CA LYS A 424 -21.49 -17.45 -22.12
C LYS A 424 -20.63 -18.70 -22.28
N PHE A 425 -20.75 -19.34 -23.45
CA PHE A 425 -19.98 -20.53 -23.89
C PHE A 425 -20.27 -21.79 -23.07
N TYR A 426 -21.23 -21.76 -22.17
CA TYR A 426 -21.62 -22.94 -21.43
C TYR A 426 -22.32 -23.93 -22.38
N LYS A 427 -21.79 -25.15 -22.43
CA LYS A 427 -22.41 -26.29 -23.10
C LYS A 427 -22.63 -27.34 -22.03
N GLY A 428 -23.87 -27.59 -21.69
CA GLY A 428 -24.20 -28.65 -20.73
C GLY A 428 -23.72 -30.03 -21.22
N SER A 429 -24.04 -31.07 -20.47
CA SER A 429 -23.75 -32.46 -20.78
C SER A 429 -24.42 -33.00 -22.09
N SER A 430 -25.28 -32.20 -22.67
CA SER A 430 -26.00 -32.54 -23.94
C SER A 430 -25.02 -32.68 -25.11
N LYS A 431 -25.16 -33.76 -25.88
CA LYS A 431 -24.41 -33.98 -27.11
C LYS A 431 -24.90 -33.15 -28.31
N ALA A 432 -25.90 -32.30 -28.12
CA ALA A 432 -26.42 -31.44 -29.15
C ALA A 432 -25.40 -30.38 -29.57
N ARG A 433 -25.28 -30.13 -30.88
CA ARG A 433 -24.35 -29.16 -31.44
C ARG A 433 -24.88 -27.73 -31.23
N GLY A 434 -24.04 -26.83 -30.72
CA GLY A 434 -24.38 -25.42 -30.53
C GLY A 434 -23.16 -24.58 -30.17
N SER A 435 -23.23 -23.27 -30.37
CA SER A 435 -22.17 -22.31 -30.06
C SER A 435 -21.99 -22.07 -28.56
N GLY A 436 -23.06 -22.34 -27.74
CA GLY A 436 -23.14 -21.95 -26.35
C GLY A 436 -23.29 -20.42 -26.14
N ILE A 437 -23.61 -19.69 -27.20
CA ILE A 437 -23.78 -18.23 -27.19
C ILE A 437 -25.27 -17.87 -27.24
N GLY A 438 -26.09 -18.65 -27.90
CA GLY A 438 -27.50 -18.31 -28.20
C GLY A 438 -28.33 -17.90 -26.97
N LEU A 439 -28.30 -18.68 -25.88
CA LEU A 439 -29.05 -18.32 -24.66
C LEU A 439 -28.48 -17.07 -23.94
N ALA A 440 -27.17 -16.87 -23.98
CA ALA A 440 -26.54 -15.68 -23.43
C ALA A 440 -26.89 -14.42 -24.24
N VAL A 441 -27.01 -14.55 -25.57
CA VAL A 441 -27.49 -13.47 -26.45
C VAL A 441 -28.97 -13.17 -26.16
N CYS A 442 -29.80 -14.20 -25.95
CA CYS A 442 -31.21 -14.01 -25.59
C CYS A 442 -31.34 -13.25 -24.25
N ASP A 443 -30.62 -13.67 -23.23
CA ASP A 443 -30.63 -13.01 -21.90
C ASP A 443 -30.22 -11.53 -22.00
N GLU A 444 -29.18 -11.20 -22.80
CA GLU A 444 -28.73 -9.83 -22.99
C GLU A 444 -29.71 -8.98 -23.82
N ILE A 445 -30.30 -9.53 -24.90
CA ILE A 445 -31.34 -8.83 -25.65
C ILE A 445 -32.55 -8.53 -24.76
N MET A 446 -33.01 -9.49 -23.98
CA MET A 446 -34.13 -9.29 -23.04
C MET A 446 -33.79 -8.24 -21.99
N ARG A 447 -32.58 -8.29 -21.42
CA ARG A 447 -32.10 -7.29 -20.46
C ARG A 447 -32.07 -5.86 -21.03
N LEU A 448 -31.64 -5.72 -22.27
CA LEU A 448 -31.60 -4.42 -22.94
C LEU A 448 -33.02 -3.88 -23.27
N HIS A 449 -34.02 -4.76 -23.38
CA HIS A 449 -35.43 -4.39 -23.47
C HIS A 449 -36.11 -4.19 -22.12
N ASN A 450 -35.33 -4.11 -20.99
CA ASN A 450 -35.85 -4.05 -19.63
C ASN A 450 -36.73 -5.24 -19.25
N GLY A 451 -36.59 -6.36 -19.95
CA GLY A 451 -37.28 -7.62 -19.73
C GLY A 451 -36.50 -8.62 -18.88
N THR A 452 -37.10 -9.78 -18.65
CA THR A 452 -36.44 -10.93 -17.99
C THR A 452 -36.45 -12.15 -18.89
N PHE A 453 -35.42 -12.99 -18.73
CA PHE A 453 -35.24 -14.24 -19.44
C PHE A 453 -34.94 -15.35 -18.43
N ASP A 454 -35.91 -16.20 -18.15
CA ASP A 454 -35.78 -17.24 -17.14
C ASP A 454 -35.93 -18.63 -17.73
N ILE A 455 -35.15 -19.56 -17.22
CA ILE A 455 -35.14 -20.97 -17.67
C ILE A 455 -35.29 -21.85 -16.43
N ALA A 456 -36.27 -22.74 -16.48
CA ALA A 456 -36.55 -23.66 -15.38
C ALA A 456 -36.97 -25.03 -15.91
N ASN A 457 -36.86 -26.06 -15.10
CA ASN A 457 -37.49 -27.37 -15.38
C ASN A 457 -38.99 -27.31 -15.08
N ALA A 458 -39.79 -27.82 -15.99
CA ALA A 458 -41.23 -27.87 -15.85
C ALA A 458 -41.67 -29.05 -14.96
N SER A 459 -42.74 -28.86 -14.18
CA SER A 459 -43.40 -29.95 -13.47
C SER A 459 -43.92 -30.99 -14.49
N GLY A 460 -43.49 -32.24 -14.37
CA GLY A 460 -43.84 -33.30 -15.32
C GLY A 460 -42.84 -33.54 -16.42
N GLY A 461 -41.63 -32.93 -16.38
CA GLY A 461 -40.53 -33.09 -17.30
C GLY A 461 -40.44 -31.99 -18.36
N GLY A 462 -39.26 -31.90 -19.01
CA GLY A 462 -38.96 -30.85 -19.96
C GLY A 462 -38.48 -29.53 -19.32
N ALA A 463 -38.09 -28.58 -20.15
CA ALA A 463 -37.72 -27.24 -19.74
C ALA A 463 -38.77 -26.20 -20.16
N VAL A 464 -38.82 -25.10 -19.45
CA VAL A 464 -39.65 -23.94 -19.80
C VAL A 464 -38.75 -22.70 -19.82
N VAL A 465 -38.80 -21.98 -20.92
CA VAL A 465 -38.18 -20.67 -21.07
C VAL A 465 -39.28 -19.62 -20.93
N THR A 466 -39.13 -18.69 -20.01
CA THR A 466 -40.06 -17.59 -19.77
C THR A 466 -39.39 -16.27 -20.11
N MET A 467 -40.01 -15.55 -21.04
CA MET A 467 -39.61 -14.21 -21.47
C MET A 467 -40.65 -13.20 -21.00
N THR A 468 -40.25 -12.19 -20.26
CA THR A 468 -41.16 -11.17 -19.76
C THR A 468 -40.71 -9.79 -20.25
N LEU A 469 -41.61 -9.06 -20.87
CA LEU A 469 -41.39 -7.72 -21.41
C LEU A 469 -42.38 -6.73 -20.84
N PRO A 470 -41.97 -5.53 -20.36
CA PRO A 470 -42.92 -4.53 -19.90
C PRO A 470 -43.76 -4.03 -21.05
N MET A 471 -45.08 -3.89 -20.79
CA MET A 471 -46.06 -3.31 -21.73
C MET A 471 -46.28 -1.81 -21.49
N GLU A 472 -45.38 -1.16 -20.72
CA GLU A 472 -45.46 0.29 -20.50
C GLU A 472 -45.06 1.05 -21.77
N LYS A 473 -45.82 2.15 -22.02
CA LYS A 473 -45.65 3.06 -23.15
C LYS A 473 -44.43 3.94 -23.00
#